data_274d98ef0c051184b092233941e142b0
#
_entry.id   274d98ef0c051184b092233941e142b0
#
_cell.length_a   1.000
_cell.length_b   1.000
_cell.length_c   1.000
_cell.angle_alpha   90.00
_cell.angle_beta   90.00
_cell.angle_gamma   90.00
#
_symmetry.space_group_name_H-M   'P 1'
#
loop_
_entity.id
_entity.type
_entity.pdbx_description
1 polymer ?
#
loop_
_entity_poly.entity_id
_entity_poly.type
_entity_poly.pdbx_seq_one_letter_code
_entity_poly.pdbx_strand_id
1 'polypeptide(L)'
;MPSALMVLDTSAILAILQDEPGRRKLNEAIEAAQRRSLSTASFVECSMILESRYGSDGVRDFDLFMAKALISLVPVDEEQANWARSAFRKYGKGRRRAGLNFGDCFSYALAHARDEPLLFKGTDFPQTDVECHPACGEQLSIHE
;
A
#
# COMPACT_ATOMS: atom_id res chain seq x y z
N MET A 1 20.73 4.21 -8.07
CA MET A 1 20.05 4.94 -7.00
C MET A 1 18.95 4.11 -6.43
N PRO A 2 18.85 4.12 -5.14
CA PRO A 2 17.71 3.49 -4.50
C PRO A 2 16.44 4.07 -5.09
N SER A 3 15.41 3.30 -5.00
CA SER A 3 14.16 3.67 -5.59
C SER A 3 13.67 5.02 -5.06
N ALA A 4 13.64 6.01 -5.93
CA ALA A 4 13.05 7.31 -5.64
C ALA A 4 11.53 7.28 -5.80
N LEU A 5 11.00 6.19 -6.35
CA LEU A 5 9.58 6.02 -6.67
C LEU A 5 9.03 4.87 -5.84
N MET A 6 7.79 4.99 -5.38
CA MET A 6 7.15 3.92 -4.63
C MET A 6 5.65 3.95 -4.82
N VAL A 7 5.03 2.79 -4.60
CA VAL A 7 3.58 2.64 -4.52
C VAL A 7 3.24 2.39 -3.06
N LEU A 8 2.17 2.99 -2.57
CA LEU A 8 1.72 2.81 -1.19
C LEU A 8 0.55 1.83 -1.15
N ASP A 9 0.57 0.94 -0.17
CA ASP A 9 -0.61 0.15 0.16
C ASP A 9 -1.40 0.85 1.26
N THR A 10 -2.68 0.58 1.33
CA THR A 10 -3.56 1.07 2.39
C THR A 10 -2.97 0.81 3.77
N SER A 11 -2.36 -0.36 3.97
CA SER A 11 -1.80 -0.74 5.27
C SER A 11 -0.72 0.22 5.77
N ALA A 12 0.09 0.76 4.88
CA ALA A 12 1.14 1.72 5.28
C ALA A 12 0.51 3.04 5.74
N ILE A 13 -0.49 3.51 5.02
CA ILE A 13 -1.17 4.76 5.37
C ILE A 13 -1.92 4.61 6.70
N LEU A 14 -2.63 3.50 6.88
CA LEU A 14 -3.34 3.23 8.11
C LEU A 14 -2.39 3.13 9.31
N ALA A 15 -1.23 2.51 9.12
CA ALA A 15 -0.25 2.40 10.20
C ALA A 15 0.20 3.78 10.67
N ILE A 16 0.41 4.71 9.73
CA ILE A 16 0.83 6.07 10.06
C ILE A 16 -0.30 6.84 10.74
N LEU A 17 -1.48 6.82 10.16
CA LEU A 17 -2.61 7.60 10.67
C LEU A 17 -3.19 7.05 11.97
N GLN A 18 -3.05 5.76 12.21
CA GLN A 18 -3.54 5.12 13.44
C GLN A 18 -2.43 4.90 14.48
N ASP A 19 -1.26 5.48 14.24
CA ASP A 19 -0.15 5.45 15.19
C ASP A 19 0.27 4.03 15.56
N GLU A 20 0.37 3.15 14.56
CA GLU A 20 0.74 1.76 14.78
C GLU A 20 2.26 1.58 14.89
N PRO A 21 2.72 0.48 15.51
CA PRO A 21 4.15 0.19 15.55
C PRO A 21 4.74 0.14 14.14
N GLY A 22 5.94 0.67 13.99
CA GLY A 22 6.62 0.71 12.69
C GLY A 22 6.29 1.94 11.86
N ARG A 23 5.34 2.78 12.30
CA ARG A 23 4.92 3.96 11.54
C ARG A 23 6.06 4.93 11.22
N ARG A 24 7.03 5.04 12.11
CA ARG A 24 8.13 5.99 11.92
C ARG A 24 8.95 5.63 10.68
N LYS A 25 9.31 4.37 10.52
CA LYS A 25 10.07 3.91 9.36
C LYS A 25 9.29 4.10 8.07
N LEU A 26 7.99 3.80 8.12
CA LEU A 26 7.14 3.99 6.95
C LEU A 26 7.06 5.47 6.57
N ASN A 27 6.89 6.33 7.56
CA ASN A 27 6.80 7.77 7.31
C ASN A 27 8.12 8.34 6.76
N GLU A 28 9.25 7.88 7.30
CA GLU A 28 10.56 8.28 6.81
C GLU A 28 10.76 7.88 5.35
N ALA A 29 10.30 6.68 4.98
CA ALA A 29 10.40 6.21 3.61
C ALA A 29 9.58 7.09 2.67
N ILE A 30 8.39 7.47 3.09
CA ILE A 30 7.52 8.36 2.31
C ILE A 30 8.19 9.71 2.11
N GLU A 31 8.76 10.28 3.17
CA GLU A 31 9.43 11.57 3.09
C GLU A 31 10.64 11.53 2.17
N ALA A 32 11.36 10.42 2.14
CA ALA A 32 12.57 10.29 1.35
C ALA A 32 12.30 10.04 -0.14
N ALA A 33 11.10 9.63 -0.51
CA ALA A 33 10.79 9.30 -1.90
C ALA A 33 10.61 10.56 -2.73
N GLN A 34 10.95 10.48 -4.02
CA GLN A 34 10.68 11.56 -4.96
C GLN A 34 9.24 11.54 -5.44
N ARG A 35 8.66 10.35 -5.58
CA ARG A 35 7.27 10.21 -6.01
C ARG A 35 6.62 9.05 -5.29
N ARG A 36 5.40 9.29 -4.82
CA ARG A 36 4.57 8.32 -4.12
C ARG A 36 3.25 8.20 -4.85
N SER A 37 2.85 6.98 -5.13
CA SER A 37 1.63 6.73 -5.88
C SER A 37 0.69 5.85 -5.07
N LEU A 38 -0.60 6.12 -5.19
CA LEU A 38 -1.64 5.34 -4.54
C LEU A 38 -2.72 5.04 -5.57
N SER A 39 -3.11 3.78 -5.67
CA SER A 39 -4.22 3.39 -6.54
C SER A 39 -5.50 4.10 -6.10
N THR A 40 -6.31 4.53 -7.07
CA THR A 40 -7.62 5.09 -6.73
C THR A 40 -8.49 4.10 -5.98
N ALA A 41 -8.33 2.80 -6.24
CA ALA A 41 -9.05 1.76 -5.48
C ALA A 41 -8.61 1.76 -4.02
N SER A 42 -7.31 1.86 -3.77
CA SER A 42 -6.78 1.93 -2.41
C SER A 42 -7.19 3.21 -1.71
N PHE A 43 -7.28 4.31 -2.45
CA PHE A 43 -7.76 5.58 -1.92
C PHE A 43 -9.19 5.45 -1.38
N VAL A 44 -10.07 4.83 -2.13
CA VAL A 44 -11.45 4.61 -1.69
C VAL A 44 -11.48 3.68 -0.48
N GLU A 45 -10.72 2.60 -0.53
CA GLU A 45 -10.67 1.64 0.58
C GLU A 45 -10.23 2.33 1.88
N CYS A 46 -9.15 3.10 1.81
CA CYS A 46 -8.62 3.81 2.96
C CYS A 46 -9.63 4.81 3.51
N SER A 47 -10.29 5.54 2.61
CA SER A 47 -11.33 6.51 3.00
C SER A 47 -12.48 5.81 3.72
N MET A 48 -12.94 4.68 3.20
CA MET A 48 -14.04 3.92 3.81
C MET A 48 -13.67 3.42 5.20
N ILE A 49 -12.46 2.91 5.35
CA ILE A 49 -12.01 2.39 6.64
C ILE A 49 -11.93 3.52 7.68
N LEU A 50 -11.32 4.63 7.30
CA LEU A 50 -11.14 5.74 8.23
C LEU A 50 -12.46 6.42 8.57
N GLU A 51 -13.36 6.55 7.61
CA GLU A 51 -14.69 7.08 7.89
C GLU A 51 -15.45 6.16 8.83
N SER A 52 -15.40 4.85 8.63
CA SER A 52 -16.07 3.89 9.49
C SER A 52 -15.56 3.94 10.93
N ARG A 53 -14.27 4.16 11.11
CA ARG A 53 -13.67 4.14 12.45
C ARG A 53 -13.72 5.49 13.16
N TYR A 54 -13.56 6.58 12.42
CA TYR A 54 -13.37 7.91 13.01
C TYR A 54 -14.28 8.98 12.46
N GLY A 55 -15.19 8.64 11.56
CA GLY A 55 -16.12 9.60 10.97
C GLY A 55 -15.40 10.60 10.06
N SER A 56 -16.00 11.79 9.94
CA SER A 56 -15.46 12.83 9.05
C SER A 56 -14.07 13.29 9.45
N ASP A 57 -13.71 13.20 10.73
CA ASP A 57 -12.37 13.59 11.18
C ASP A 57 -11.31 12.66 10.59
N GLY A 58 -11.61 11.36 10.49
CA GLY A 58 -10.69 10.43 9.88
C GLY A 58 -10.44 10.71 8.41
N VAL A 59 -11.49 11.05 7.68
CA VAL A 59 -11.38 11.40 6.26
C VAL A 59 -10.55 12.68 6.10
N ARG A 60 -10.81 13.67 6.95
CA ARG A 60 -10.06 14.92 6.90
C ARG A 60 -8.58 14.70 7.16
N ASP A 61 -8.24 13.88 8.15
CA ASP A 61 -6.84 13.59 8.45
C ASP A 61 -6.17 12.89 7.28
N PHE A 62 -6.90 11.99 6.63
CA PHE A 62 -6.39 11.31 5.44
C PHE A 62 -6.14 12.31 4.29
N ASP A 63 -7.09 13.19 4.05
CA ASP A 63 -6.94 14.20 2.98
C ASP A 63 -5.74 15.11 3.24
N LEU A 64 -5.53 15.50 4.50
CA LEU A 64 -4.38 16.30 4.88
C LEU A 64 -3.07 15.54 4.65
N PHE A 65 -3.07 14.26 5.02
CA PHE A 65 -1.91 13.42 4.80
C PHE A 65 -1.57 13.31 3.31
N MET A 66 -2.58 13.07 2.48
CA MET A 66 -2.39 12.96 1.03
C MET A 66 -1.77 14.24 0.46
N ALA A 67 -2.26 15.39 0.92
CA ALA A 67 -1.78 16.68 0.44
C ALA A 67 -0.36 16.97 0.90
N LYS A 68 -0.07 16.75 2.19
CA LYS A 68 1.26 17.03 2.75
C LYS A 68 2.32 16.10 2.19
N ALA A 69 1.98 14.84 2.02
CA ALA A 69 2.93 13.85 1.50
C ALA A 69 3.02 13.88 -0.02
N LEU A 70 2.24 14.73 -0.68
CA LEU A 70 2.24 14.86 -2.14
C LEU A 70 2.04 13.50 -2.82
N ILE A 71 1.03 12.76 -2.38
CA ILE A 71 0.74 11.45 -2.93
C ILE A 71 -0.09 11.61 -4.20
N SER A 72 0.37 10.97 -5.27
CA SER A 72 -0.32 11.00 -6.57
C SER A 72 -1.32 9.86 -6.65
N LEU A 73 -2.56 10.17 -6.97
CA LEU A 73 -3.57 9.16 -7.24
C LEU A 73 -3.42 8.66 -8.67
N VAL A 74 -3.43 7.34 -8.84
CA VAL A 74 -3.28 6.72 -10.14
C VAL A 74 -4.54 5.90 -10.44
N PRO A 75 -5.28 6.27 -11.50
CA PRO A 75 -6.50 5.54 -11.84
C PRO A 75 -6.23 4.07 -12.16
N VAL A 76 -7.16 3.22 -11.79
CA VAL A 76 -7.10 1.80 -12.18
C VAL A 76 -7.48 1.73 -13.65
N ASP A 77 -6.53 1.34 -14.49
CA ASP A 77 -6.78 1.15 -15.92
C ASP A 77 -6.94 -0.35 -16.24
N GLU A 78 -7.13 -0.63 -17.49
CA GLU A 78 -7.36 -2.01 -17.91
C GLU A 78 -6.16 -2.92 -17.61
N GLU A 79 -4.96 -2.43 -17.81
CA GLU A 79 -3.76 -3.19 -17.51
C GLU A 79 -3.70 -3.56 -16.03
N GLN A 80 -3.94 -2.59 -15.17
CA GLN A 80 -3.95 -2.83 -13.73
C GLN A 80 -5.08 -3.77 -13.32
N ALA A 81 -6.25 -3.64 -13.94
CA ALA A 81 -7.35 -4.54 -13.65
C ALA A 81 -6.96 -5.99 -13.94
N ASN A 82 -6.26 -6.22 -15.06
CA ASN A 82 -5.81 -7.56 -15.42
C ASN A 82 -4.73 -8.07 -14.45
N TRP A 83 -3.81 -7.21 -14.01
CA TRP A 83 -2.83 -7.61 -13.00
C TRP A 83 -3.49 -7.94 -11.67
N ALA A 84 -4.52 -7.18 -11.29
CA ALA A 84 -5.25 -7.44 -10.05
C ALA A 84 -5.95 -8.80 -10.09
N ARG A 85 -6.57 -9.14 -11.23
CA ARG A 85 -7.19 -10.45 -11.39
C ARG A 85 -6.17 -11.57 -11.26
N SER A 86 -5.01 -11.37 -11.90
CA SER A 86 -3.92 -12.34 -11.86
C SER A 86 -3.39 -12.50 -10.43
N ALA A 87 -3.27 -11.40 -9.71
CA ALA A 87 -2.81 -11.43 -8.31
C ALA A 87 -3.75 -12.25 -7.44
N PHE A 88 -5.06 -12.08 -7.61
CA PHE A 88 -6.01 -12.84 -6.82
C PHE A 88 -5.95 -14.33 -7.17
N ARG A 89 -5.80 -14.65 -8.45
CA ARG A 89 -5.69 -16.05 -8.87
C ARG A 89 -4.49 -16.73 -8.23
N LYS A 90 -3.36 -16.02 -8.15
CA LYS A 90 -2.12 -16.61 -7.63
C LYS A 90 -2.00 -16.54 -6.11
N TYR A 91 -2.44 -15.45 -5.53
CA TYR A 91 -2.13 -15.12 -4.14
C TYR A 91 -3.36 -14.77 -3.31
N GLY A 92 -4.56 -14.91 -3.87
CA GLY A 92 -5.77 -14.48 -3.21
C GLY A 92 -6.06 -15.25 -1.94
N LYS A 93 -6.87 -14.62 -1.08
CA LYS A 93 -7.28 -15.21 0.19
C LYS A 93 -7.89 -16.58 -0.05
N GLY A 94 -7.41 -17.57 0.71
CA GLY A 94 -7.85 -18.95 0.59
C GLY A 94 -7.15 -19.74 -0.49
N ARG A 95 -6.28 -19.13 -1.28
CA ARG A 95 -5.58 -19.83 -2.37
C ARG A 95 -4.13 -20.11 -2.05
N ARG A 96 -3.45 -19.19 -1.42
CA ARG A 96 -2.04 -19.29 -1.09
C ARG A 96 -1.78 -18.65 0.26
N ARG A 97 -0.54 -18.78 0.74
CA ARG A 97 -0.12 -18.22 2.02
C ARG A 97 -0.26 -16.71 2.07
N ALA A 98 -0.12 -16.05 0.92
CA ALA A 98 -0.21 -14.59 0.86
C ALA A 98 -1.57 -14.08 1.30
N GLY A 99 -2.65 -14.73 0.88
CA GLY A 99 -3.98 -14.36 1.32
C GLY A 99 -4.43 -12.97 0.93
N LEU A 100 -4.09 -12.52 -0.28
CA LEU A 100 -4.46 -11.17 -0.69
C LEU A 100 -5.98 -11.00 -0.76
N ASN A 101 -6.48 -9.92 -0.19
CA ASN A 101 -7.88 -9.55 -0.31
C ASN A 101 -8.10 -8.65 -1.53
N PHE A 102 -9.34 -8.20 -1.72
CA PHE A 102 -9.70 -7.37 -2.87
C PHE A 102 -8.81 -6.12 -2.97
N GLY A 103 -8.69 -5.36 -1.87
CA GLY A 103 -7.90 -4.13 -1.87
C GLY A 103 -6.43 -4.36 -2.14
N ASP A 104 -5.87 -5.42 -1.56
CA ASP A 104 -4.45 -5.75 -1.74
C ASP A 104 -4.11 -5.97 -3.19
N CYS A 105 -5.03 -6.54 -3.96
CA CYS A 105 -4.80 -6.84 -5.37
C CYS A 105 -4.54 -5.57 -6.18
N PHE A 106 -5.13 -4.44 -5.81
CA PHE A 106 -4.93 -3.19 -6.54
C PHE A 106 -3.59 -2.53 -6.21
N SER A 107 -3.12 -2.66 -4.96
CA SER A 107 -1.78 -2.21 -4.60
C SER A 107 -0.72 -3.02 -5.36
N TYR A 108 -0.90 -4.33 -5.37
CA TYR A 108 -0.03 -5.22 -6.14
C TYR A 108 -0.03 -4.83 -7.62
N ALA A 109 -1.22 -4.61 -8.18
CA ALA A 109 -1.37 -4.32 -9.61
C ALA A 109 -0.65 -3.04 -10.02
N LEU A 110 -0.77 -2.00 -9.21
CA LEU A 110 -0.11 -0.73 -9.52
C LEU A 110 1.41 -0.87 -9.42
N ALA A 111 1.89 -1.50 -8.37
CA ALA A 111 3.33 -1.70 -8.18
C ALA A 111 3.90 -2.54 -9.32
N HIS A 112 3.20 -3.59 -9.72
CA HIS A 112 3.65 -4.47 -10.79
C HIS A 112 3.63 -3.76 -12.14
N ALA A 113 2.55 -3.03 -12.45
CA ALA A 113 2.43 -2.33 -13.72
C ALA A 113 3.50 -1.24 -13.87
N ARG A 114 3.90 -0.63 -12.78
CA ARG A 114 4.91 0.43 -12.80
C ARG A 114 6.32 -0.05 -12.53
N ASP A 115 6.47 -1.31 -12.13
CA ASP A 115 7.76 -1.87 -11.73
C ASP A 115 8.39 -1.01 -10.62
N GLU A 116 7.58 -0.68 -9.62
CA GLU A 116 8.00 0.11 -8.48
C GLU A 116 7.81 -0.68 -7.19
N PRO A 117 8.67 -0.45 -6.18
CA PRO A 117 8.50 -1.14 -4.91
C PRO A 117 7.24 -0.71 -4.18
N LEU A 118 6.67 -1.63 -3.42
CA LEU A 118 5.46 -1.42 -2.65
C LEU A 118 5.81 -1.21 -1.18
N LEU A 119 5.29 -0.12 -0.60
CA LEU A 119 5.42 0.16 0.82
C LEU A 119 4.15 -0.31 1.52
N PHE A 120 4.31 -1.19 2.50
CA PHE A 120 3.18 -1.81 3.20
C PHE A 120 3.56 -2.17 4.62
N LYS A 121 2.54 -2.49 5.43
CA LYS A 121 2.73 -3.12 6.73
C LYS A 121 2.02 -4.47 6.70
N GLY A 122 2.68 -5.52 7.19
CA GLY A 122 2.11 -6.85 7.26
C GLY A 122 2.97 -7.88 6.57
N THR A 123 2.45 -9.11 6.47
CA THR A 123 3.23 -10.26 6.01
C THR A 123 2.70 -10.90 4.73
N ASP A 124 1.63 -10.36 4.16
CA ASP A 124 1.03 -10.97 2.97
C ASP A 124 1.83 -10.71 1.69
N PHE A 125 2.21 -9.46 1.46
CA PHE A 125 2.95 -9.12 0.23
C PHE A 125 4.30 -9.82 0.09
N PRO A 126 5.06 -10.08 1.16
CA PRO A 126 6.30 -10.83 1.01
C PRO A 126 6.11 -12.25 0.49
N GLN A 127 4.89 -12.77 0.52
CA GLN A 127 4.57 -14.10 -0.01
C GLN A 127 4.26 -14.04 -1.51
N THR A 128 4.36 -12.87 -2.12
CA THR A 128 4.11 -12.65 -3.54
C THR A 128 5.40 -12.28 -4.25
N ASP A 129 5.33 -12.03 -5.56
CA ASP A 129 6.47 -11.62 -6.35
C ASP A 129 6.62 -10.10 -6.45
N VAL A 130 5.81 -9.32 -5.71
CA VAL A 130 5.95 -7.87 -5.73
C VAL A 130 7.27 -7.45 -5.08
N GLU A 131 7.88 -6.39 -5.61
CA GLU A 131 9.08 -5.84 -4.99
C GLU A 131 8.69 -5.12 -3.70
N CYS A 132 9.28 -5.54 -2.57
CA CYS A 132 8.99 -4.91 -1.28
C CYS A 132 9.95 -3.75 -1.05
N HIS A 133 9.42 -2.61 -0.63
CA HIS A 133 10.28 -1.47 -0.28
C HIS A 133 11.17 -1.86 0.92
N PRO A 134 12.46 -1.42 0.94
CA PRO A 134 13.35 -1.78 2.05
C PRO A 134 12.84 -1.41 3.44
N ALA A 135 12.02 -0.37 3.55
CA ALA A 135 11.45 0.03 4.84
C ALA A 135 10.48 -1.02 5.42
N CYS A 136 10.08 -2.02 4.62
CA CYS A 136 9.25 -3.13 5.10
C CYS A 136 10.08 -4.22 5.78
N GLY A 137 11.41 -4.15 5.70
CA GLY A 137 12.30 -5.22 6.15
C GLY A 137 12.19 -5.56 7.62
N GLU A 138 11.94 -4.57 8.47
CA GLU A 138 11.77 -4.81 9.90
C GLU A 138 10.61 -5.75 10.19
N GLN A 139 9.57 -5.66 9.40
CA GLN A 139 8.41 -6.52 9.54
C GLN A 139 8.71 -7.94 9.09
N LEU A 140 9.61 -8.08 8.15
CA LEU A 140 10.03 -9.40 7.66
C LEU A 140 10.90 -10.11 8.69
N SER A 141 11.79 -9.37 9.37
CA SER A 141 12.71 -9.95 10.32
C SER A 141 12.02 -10.48 11.59
N ILE A 142 10.84 -9.98 11.91
CA ILE A 142 10.09 -10.46 13.07
C ILE A 142 9.69 -11.93 12.92
N HIS A 143 9.64 -12.42 11.70
CA HIS A 143 9.18 -13.77 11.39
C HIS A 143 10.33 -14.77 11.17
N GLU A 144 11.52 -14.31 11.34
CA GLU A 144 12.70 -15.18 11.30
C GLU A 144 12.99 -15.73 12.70
#